data_61727c84c6495a4415825a6f1f6b83ab
#
_entry.id   61727c84c6495a4415825a6f1f6b83ab
#
_cell.length_a   1.000
_cell.length_b   1.000
_cell.length_c   1.000
_cell.angle_alpha   90.00
_cell.angle_beta   90.00
_cell.angle_gamma   90.00
#
_symmetry.space_group_name_H-M   'P 1'
#
loop_
_entity.id
_entity.type
_entity.pdbx_description
1 polymer ?
#
loop_
_entity_poly.entity_id
_entity_poly.type
_entity_poly.pdbx_seq_one_letter_code
_entity_poly.pdbx_strand_id
1 'polypeptide(L)'
;LHGLGARDRLLLEITALLHDIGWSRTTDGGHHKHSRDMILEAELPGLTEDERTLCALIARYHNKAEPDVSRHKGFAALKKKERTLVSWLAAILRVADGLDCTHRCAVRIGDCELSPKRLTISLAARGESAGEISGAEKKSGLLARMADRELVFRLCS
;
A
#
# COMPACT_ATOMS: atom_id res chain seq x y z
N LEU A 1 -0.90 -2.52 -16.87
CA LEU A 1 0.01 -1.62 -16.21
C LEU A 1 1.04 -2.38 -15.34
N HIS A 2 0.60 -3.06 -14.30
CA HIS A 2 1.46 -3.71 -13.29
C HIS A 2 1.68 -5.23 -13.51
N GLY A 3 0.91 -5.90 -14.35
CA GLY A 3 1.03 -7.34 -14.62
C GLY A 3 0.77 -8.25 -13.41
N LEU A 4 0.12 -7.74 -12.36
CA LEU A 4 -0.19 -8.49 -11.14
C LEU A 4 -1.32 -9.48 -11.38
N GLY A 5 -1.20 -10.67 -10.78
CA GLY A 5 -2.18 -11.75 -10.86
C GLY A 5 -3.04 -11.92 -9.61
N ALA A 6 -3.88 -12.95 -9.61
CA ALA A 6 -4.79 -13.23 -8.50
C ALA A 6 -4.06 -13.49 -7.17
N ARG A 7 -2.90 -14.17 -7.22
CA ARG A 7 -2.10 -14.43 -6.01
C ARG A 7 -1.50 -13.14 -5.44
N ASP A 8 -1.01 -12.24 -6.29
CA ASP A 8 -0.48 -10.94 -5.86
C ASP A 8 -1.58 -10.08 -5.22
N ARG A 9 -2.79 -10.13 -5.79
CA ARG A 9 -3.98 -9.48 -5.21
C ARG A 9 -4.30 -10.04 -3.82
N LEU A 10 -4.26 -11.36 -3.63
CA LEU A 10 -4.47 -11.97 -2.32
C LEU A 10 -3.44 -11.50 -1.29
N LEU A 11 -2.15 -11.41 -1.67
CA LEU A 11 -1.11 -10.88 -0.79
C LEU A 11 -1.40 -9.41 -0.38
N LEU A 12 -1.89 -8.59 -1.32
CA LEU A 12 -2.29 -7.22 -1.02
C LEU A 12 -3.48 -7.18 -0.05
N GLU A 13 -4.51 -7.99 -0.27
CA GLU A 13 -5.71 -8.06 0.59
C GLU A 13 -5.34 -8.49 2.01
N ILE A 14 -4.52 -9.54 2.16
CA ILE A 14 -4.02 -9.98 3.48
C ILE A 14 -3.21 -8.86 4.13
N THR A 15 -2.33 -8.22 3.39
CA THR A 15 -1.51 -7.14 3.94
C THR A 15 -2.37 -5.93 4.31
N ALA A 16 -3.39 -5.59 3.54
CA ALA A 16 -4.31 -4.51 3.85
C ALA A 16 -5.06 -4.74 5.18
N LEU A 17 -5.37 -5.99 5.51
CA LEU A 17 -5.97 -6.35 6.80
C LEU A 17 -4.97 -6.27 7.98
N LEU A 18 -3.68 -6.46 7.70
CA LEU A 18 -2.66 -6.61 8.74
C LEU A 18 -1.72 -5.39 8.85
N HIS A 19 -1.79 -4.41 7.94
CA HIS A 19 -0.79 -3.34 7.86
C HIS A 19 -0.67 -2.51 9.13
N ASP A 20 -1.74 -2.39 9.88
CA ASP A 20 -1.86 -1.54 11.07
C ASP A 20 -1.91 -2.31 12.40
N ILE A 21 -1.76 -3.65 12.39
CA ILE A 21 -1.77 -4.47 13.64
C ILE A 21 -0.70 -4.02 14.64
N GLY A 22 0.36 -3.38 14.16
CA GLY A 22 1.43 -2.85 15.01
C GLY A 22 1.01 -1.74 15.98
N TRP A 23 -0.16 -1.13 15.79
CA TRP A 23 -0.73 -0.21 16.79
C TRP A 23 -1.04 -0.90 18.11
N SER A 24 -1.19 -2.21 18.14
CA SER A 24 -1.32 -2.98 19.38
C SER A 24 -0.03 -3.02 20.22
N ARG A 25 1.13 -2.70 19.62
CA ARG A 25 2.45 -2.69 20.30
C ARG A 25 3.01 -1.30 20.59
N THR A 26 2.40 -0.25 20.04
CA THR A 26 2.92 1.13 20.21
C THR A 26 1.82 2.16 20.07
N THR A 27 1.94 3.25 20.82
CA THR A 27 1.09 4.45 20.73
C THR A 27 1.84 5.63 20.11
N ASP A 28 3.17 5.56 20.04
CA ASP A 28 4.05 6.70 19.71
C ASP A 28 4.51 6.72 18.25
N GLY A 29 3.85 5.94 17.40
CA GLY A 29 4.23 5.79 16.00
C GLY A 29 5.20 4.63 15.75
N GLY A 30 5.59 4.44 14.48
CA GLY A 30 6.41 3.28 14.12
C GLY A 30 5.62 1.96 13.98
N HIS A 31 4.29 1.99 14.12
CA HIS A 31 3.40 0.84 13.98
C HIS A 31 3.74 -0.02 12.75
N HIS A 32 4.06 0.59 11.61
CA HIS A 32 4.45 -0.12 10.38
C HIS A 32 5.68 -1.03 10.54
N LYS A 33 6.60 -0.74 11.49
CA LYS A 33 7.71 -1.63 11.84
C LYS A 33 7.22 -2.79 12.69
N HIS A 34 6.38 -2.48 13.67
CA HIS A 34 5.77 -3.50 14.51
C HIS A 34 4.84 -4.42 13.72
N SER A 35 4.06 -3.88 12.77
CA SER A 35 3.24 -4.69 11.87
C SER A 35 4.09 -5.67 11.06
N ARG A 36 5.21 -5.20 10.48
CA ARG A 36 6.17 -6.09 9.82
C ARG A 36 6.62 -7.23 10.73
N ASP A 37 7.06 -6.90 11.93
CA ASP A 37 7.62 -7.89 12.86
C ASP A 37 6.55 -8.89 13.31
N MET A 38 5.34 -8.41 13.62
CA MET A 38 4.21 -9.27 13.96
C MET A 38 3.80 -10.20 12.80
N ILE A 39 3.81 -9.73 11.56
CA ILE A 39 3.51 -10.56 10.38
C ILE A 39 4.59 -11.63 10.20
N LEU A 40 5.86 -11.31 10.43
CA LEU A 40 6.95 -12.30 10.35
C LEU A 40 6.88 -13.36 11.45
N GLU A 41 6.42 -12.98 12.64
CA GLU A 41 6.27 -13.88 13.79
C GLU A 41 5.02 -14.75 13.70
N ALA A 42 3.98 -14.32 12.95
CA ALA A 42 2.71 -15.01 12.89
C ALA A 42 2.76 -16.26 12.01
N GLU A 43 2.01 -17.28 12.40
CA GLU A 43 1.61 -18.36 11.50
C GLU A 43 0.42 -17.89 10.67
N LEU A 44 0.60 -17.76 9.36
CA LEU A 44 -0.47 -17.37 8.43
C LEU A 44 -0.78 -18.55 7.50
N PRO A 45 -1.76 -19.38 7.85
CA PRO A 45 -2.13 -20.55 7.04
C PRO A 45 -2.45 -20.15 5.60
N GLY A 46 -1.90 -20.90 4.64
CA GLY A 46 -2.09 -20.63 3.21
C GLY A 46 -1.08 -19.66 2.59
N LEU A 47 -0.14 -19.13 3.36
CA LEU A 47 1.04 -18.40 2.87
C LEU A 47 2.30 -19.23 3.06
N THR A 48 3.20 -19.18 2.07
CA THR A 48 4.58 -19.64 2.23
C THR A 48 5.39 -18.65 3.09
N GLU A 49 6.57 -19.04 3.59
CA GLU A 49 7.47 -18.13 4.31
C GLU A 49 7.92 -16.95 3.45
N ASP A 50 8.19 -17.19 2.17
CA ASP A 50 8.54 -16.12 1.23
C ASP A 50 7.37 -15.13 1.09
N GLU A 51 6.15 -15.60 0.91
CA GLU A 51 4.96 -14.76 0.79
C GLU A 51 4.66 -13.98 2.08
N ARG A 52 4.84 -14.60 3.24
CA ARG A 52 4.73 -13.92 4.54
C ARG A 52 5.77 -12.80 4.65
N THR A 53 6.99 -13.04 4.18
CA THR A 53 8.05 -12.02 4.12
C THR A 53 7.66 -10.87 3.18
N LEU A 54 7.07 -11.17 2.02
CA LEU A 54 6.55 -10.12 1.11
C LEU A 54 5.46 -9.30 1.78
N CYS A 55 4.45 -9.92 2.42
CA CYS A 55 3.40 -9.22 3.15
C CYS A 55 3.98 -8.33 4.26
N ALA A 56 4.93 -8.82 5.03
CA ALA A 56 5.60 -8.06 6.08
C ALA A 56 6.31 -6.81 5.54
N LEU A 57 6.99 -6.93 4.40
CA LEU A 57 7.65 -5.79 3.76
C LEU A 57 6.64 -4.81 3.14
N ILE A 58 5.55 -5.30 2.54
CA ILE A 58 4.49 -4.42 2.04
C ILE A 58 3.88 -3.63 3.19
N ALA A 59 3.55 -4.28 4.32
CA ALA A 59 3.08 -3.62 5.54
C ALA A 59 4.11 -2.63 6.08
N ARG A 60 5.42 -2.97 6.04
CA ARG A 60 6.49 -2.05 6.47
C ARG A 60 6.50 -0.76 5.66
N TYR A 61 6.13 -0.81 4.37
CA TYR A 61 6.24 0.31 3.44
C TYR A 61 4.93 1.05 3.18
N HIS A 62 3.82 0.71 3.83
CA HIS A 62 2.57 1.45 3.67
C HIS A 62 2.67 2.90 4.23
N ASN A 63 3.61 3.14 5.15
CA ASN A 63 3.79 4.44 5.79
C ASN A 63 5.27 4.85 5.87
N LYS A 64 5.54 6.16 5.88
CA LYS A 64 6.87 6.78 5.97
C LYS A 64 7.84 6.33 4.87
N ALA A 65 8.78 5.43 5.19
CA ALA A 65 9.83 5.03 4.27
C ALA A 65 9.28 4.24 3.07
N GLU A 66 9.89 4.43 1.92
CA GLU A 66 9.64 3.65 0.70
C GLU A 66 10.68 2.51 0.56
N PRO A 67 10.39 1.49 -0.27
CA PRO A 67 11.35 0.43 -0.58
C PRO A 67 12.68 1.00 -1.11
N ASP A 68 13.79 0.63 -0.48
CA ASP A 68 15.13 1.10 -0.83
C ASP A 68 16.16 -0.01 -0.58
N VAL A 69 16.85 -0.46 -1.63
CA VAL A 69 17.87 -1.51 -1.55
C VAL A 69 19.13 -1.08 -0.80
N SER A 70 19.43 0.21 -0.75
CA SER A 70 20.61 0.74 -0.07
C SER A 70 20.39 0.87 1.45
N ARG A 71 19.15 1.01 1.88
CA ARG A 71 18.77 1.29 3.27
C ARG A 71 18.12 0.13 3.99
N HIS A 72 17.52 -0.80 3.25
CA HIS A 72 16.66 -1.84 3.83
C HIS A 72 17.18 -3.24 3.48
N LYS A 73 17.99 -3.82 4.35
CA LYS A 73 18.62 -5.15 4.14
C LYS A 73 17.60 -6.24 3.76
N GLY A 74 16.46 -6.32 4.45
CA GLY A 74 15.42 -7.32 4.13
C GLY A 74 14.84 -7.15 2.73
N PHE A 75 14.67 -5.91 2.26
CA PHE A 75 14.24 -5.65 0.89
C PHE A 75 15.35 -5.94 -0.13
N ALA A 76 16.59 -5.59 0.18
CA ALA A 76 17.74 -5.86 -0.66
C ALA A 76 17.99 -7.36 -0.91
N ALA A 77 17.65 -8.21 0.08
CA ALA A 77 17.80 -9.67 0.00
C ALA A 77 16.80 -10.34 -0.96
N LEU A 78 15.70 -9.67 -1.30
CA LEU A 78 14.70 -10.18 -2.24
C LEU A 78 15.26 -10.26 -3.66
N LYS A 79 14.75 -11.20 -4.46
CA LYS A 79 14.99 -11.24 -5.91
C LYS A 79 14.38 -10.02 -6.60
N LYS A 80 14.89 -9.63 -7.76
CA LYS A 80 14.42 -8.46 -8.50
C LYS A 80 12.90 -8.46 -8.74
N LYS A 81 12.32 -9.62 -9.10
CA LYS A 81 10.88 -9.78 -9.33
C LYS A 81 10.08 -9.51 -8.05
N GLU A 82 10.53 -10.04 -6.91
CA GLU A 82 9.90 -9.85 -5.61
C GLU A 82 9.99 -8.39 -5.14
N ARG A 83 11.13 -7.74 -5.35
CA ARG A 83 11.28 -6.29 -5.08
C ARG A 83 10.30 -5.46 -5.88
N THR A 84 10.12 -5.79 -7.16
CA THR A 84 9.14 -5.11 -8.02
C THR A 84 7.72 -5.35 -7.50
N LEU A 85 7.38 -6.57 -7.11
CA LEU A 85 6.08 -6.90 -6.54
C LEU A 85 5.81 -6.12 -5.24
N VAL A 86 6.74 -6.18 -4.28
CA VAL A 86 6.63 -5.41 -3.02
C VAL A 86 6.44 -3.92 -3.29
N SER A 87 7.20 -3.36 -4.24
CA SER A 87 7.09 -1.94 -4.58
C SER A 87 5.71 -1.58 -5.14
N TRP A 88 5.15 -2.39 -6.04
CA TRP A 88 3.80 -2.20 -6.56
C TRP A 88 2.73 -2.31 -5.48
N LEU A 89 2.76 -3.39 -4.69
CA LEU A 89 1.75 -3.62 -3.67
C LEU A 89 1.82 -2.58 -2.53
N ALA A 90 3.02 -2.20 -2.12
CA ALA A 90 3.20 -1.11 -1.17
C ALA A 90 2.70 0.23 -1.73
N ALA A 91 2.95 0.52 -3.00
CA ALA A 91 2.48 1.74 -3.65
C ALA A 91 0.94 1.83 -3.67
N ILE A 92 0.27 0.73 -4.00
CA ILE A 92 -1.20 0.63 -3.99
C ILE A 92 -1.73 0.79 -2.57
N LEU A 93 -1.15 0.06 -1.60
CA LEU A 93 -1.57 0.11 -0.20
C LEU A 93 -1.41 1.52 0.39
N ARG A 94 -0.33 2.23 0.07
CA ARG A 94 -0.11 3.62 0.51
C ARG A 94 -1.23 4.56 0.09
N VAL A 95 -1.68 4.45 -1.15
CA VAL A 95 -2.79 5.27 -1.67
C VAL A 95 -4.10 4.88 -0.98
N ALA A 96 -4.37 3.58 -0.85
CA ALA A 96 -5.57 3.08 -0.19
C ALA A 96 -5.66 3.55 1.28
N ASP A 97 -4.57 3.40 2.04
CA ASP A 97 -4.45 3.87 3.41
C ASP A 97 -4.57 5.42 3.50
N GLY A 98 -4.06 6.16 2.51
CA GLY A 98 -4.29 7.60 2.42
C GLY A 98 -5.74 7.98 2.20
N LEU A 99 -6.48 7.19 1.40
CA LEU A 99 -7.91 7.39 1.12
C LEU A 99 -8.83 7.02 2.29
N ASP A 100 -8.32 6.37 3.32
CA ASP A 100 -9.05 6.05 4.56
C ASP A 100 -8.32 6.55 5.81
N CYS A 101 -7.54 7.62 5.68
CA CYS A 101 -6.69 8.13 6.77
C CYS A 101 -7.45 8.57 8.02
N THR A 102 -8.76 8.78 7.93
CA THR A 102 -9.65 9.06 9.07
C THR A 102 -10.39 7.82 9.58
N HIS A 103 -10.25 6.66 8.93
CA HIS A 103 -10.94 5.39 9.25
C HIS A 103 -12.46 5.50 9.28
N ARG A 104 -13.04 6.39 8.43
CA ARG A 104 -14.49 6.64 8.34
C ARG A 104 -15.12 6.13 7.05
N CYS A 105 -14.34 5.51 6.17
CA CYS A 105 -14.80 5.10 4.83
C CYS A 105 -15.50 6.26 4.10
N ALA A 106 -14.95 7.48 4.21
CA ALA A 106 -15.55 8.70 3.68
C ALA A 106 -15.50 8.78 2.14
N VAL A 107 -14.66 7.97 1.50
CA VAL A 107 -14.61 7.85 0.04
C VAL A 107 -14.75 6.40 -0.41
N ARG A 108 -15.29 6.22 -1.60
CA ARG A 108 -15.34 4.95 -2.32
C ARG A 108 -14.62 5.11 -3.65
N ILE A 109 -13.74 4.18 -3.95
CA ILE A 109 -13.05 4.14 -5.24
C ILE A 109 -14.05 3.66 -6.30
N GLY A 110 -14.17 4.42 -7.38
CA GLY A 110 -14.92 4.08 -8.58
C GLY A 110 -13.99 3.60 -9.69
N ASP A 111 -14.15 4.13 -10.88
CA ASP A 111 -13.36 3.73 -12.05
C ASP A 111 -11.93 4.27 -12.00
N CYS A 112 -11.02 3.52 -12.63
CA CYS A 112 -9.65 3.93 -12.86
C CYS A 112 -9.41 4.11 -14.37
N GLU A 113 -9.13 5.32 -14.79
CA GLU A 113 -8.84 5.65 -16.18
C GLU A 113 -7.32 5.74 -16.40
N LEU A 114 -6.82 4.98 -17.37
CA LEU A 114 -5.41 4.98 -17.74
C LEU A 114 -5.21 5.69 -19.08
N SER A 115 -4.39 6.72 -19.08
CA SER A 115 -3.91 7.39 -20.29
C SER A 115 -2.37 7.28 -20.40
N PRO A 116 -1.76 7.70 -21.50
CA PRO A 116 -0.29 7.68 -21.64
C PRO A 116 0.46 8.47 -20.56
N LYS A 117 -0.16 9.53 -20.02
CA LYS A 117 0.49 10.44 -19.05
C LYS A 117 -0.15 10.41 -17.66
N ARG A 118 -1.35 9.85 -17.51
CA ARG A 118 -2.13 9.94 -16.27
C ARG A 118 -2.77 8.62 -15.90
N LEU A 119 -2.84 8.39 -14.60
CA LEU A 119 -3.73 7.43 -13.97
C LEU A 119 -4.72 8.24 -13.13
N THR A 120 -5.98 8.28 -13.58
CA THR A 120 -7.05 8.97 -12.86
C THR A 120 -7.85 7.96 -12.05
N ILE A 121 -8.02 8.21 -10.76
CA ILE A 121 -8.83 7.40 -9.85
C ILE A 121 -10.08 8.23 -9.50
N SER A 122 -11.24 7.76 -9.91
CA SER A 122 -12.53 8.36 -9.61
C SER A 122 -12.95 8.00 -8.18
N LEU A 123 -13.42 8.97 -7.42
CA LEU A 123 -13.81 8.83 -6.03
C LEU A 123 -15.25 9.31 -5.84
N ALA A 124 -16.08 8.53 -5.19
CA ALA A 124 -17.39 8.95 -4.72
C ALA A 124 -17.29 9.30 -3.23
N ALA A 125 -17.58 10.56 -2.88
CA ALA A 125 -17.56 11.04 -1.48
C ALA A 125 -18.85 10.68 -0.76
N ARG A 126 -18.71 10.31 0.53
CA ARG A 126 -19.81 10.10 1.48
C ARG A 126 -19.76 11.16 2.59
N GLY A 127 -19.80 12.43 2.17
CA GLY A 127 -19.64 13.59 3.06
C GLY A 127 -18.30 14.29 2.88
N GLU A 128 -17.77 14.89 3.95
CA GLU A 128 -16.48 15.57 3.91
C GLU A 128 -15.35 14.56 3.66
N SER A 129 -14.55 14.79 2.62
CA SER A 129 -13.52 13.87 2.14
C SER A 129 -12.19 14.55 1.76
N ALA A 130 -12.05 15.85 2.08
CA ALA A 130 -10.83 16.61 1.75
C ALA A 130 -9.58 16.03 2.44
N GLY A 131 -9.74 15.49 3.65
CA GLY A 131 -8.68 14.84 4.41
C GLY A 131 -8.15 13.58 3.72
N GLU A 132 -9.04 12.72 3.24
CA GLU A 132 -8.74 11.48 2.52
C GLU A 132 -8.03 11.75 1.19
N ILE A 133 -8.51 12.73 0.43
CA ILE A 133 -7.86 13.10 -0.83
C ILE A 133 -6.45 13.62 -0.57
N SER A 134 -6.30 14.56 0.37
CA SER A 134 -4.98 15.07 0.77
C SER A 134 -4.06 13.97 1.31
N GLY A 135 -4.61 13.01 2.08
CA GLY A 135 -3.90 11.83 2.57
C GLY A 135 -3.35 10.96 1.44
N ALA A 136 -4.20 10.67 0.45
CA ALA A 136 -3.84 9.90 -0.73
C ALA A 136 -2.81 10.62 -1.60
N GLU A 137 -2.98 11.92 -1.84
CA GLU A 137 -2.03 12.73 -2.59
C GLU A 137 -0.64 12.71 -1.96
N LYS A 138 -0.53 12.89 -0.65
CA LYS A 138 0.75 12.81 0.10
C LYS A 138 1.42 11.45 -0.02
N LYS A 139 0.65 10.37 -0.20
CA LYS A 139 1.14 8.98 -0.28
C LYS A 139 1.28 8.46 -1.72
N SER A 140 0.86 9.23 -2.72
CA SER A 140 0.76 8.81 -4.13
C SER A 140 2.10 8.70 -4.87
N GLY A 141 3.15 9.35 -4.37
CA GLY A 141 4.42 9.50 -5.10
C GLY A 141 5.06 8.19 -5.54
N LEU A 142 5.02 7.14 -4.72
CA LEU A 142 5.54 5.83 -5.11
C LEU A 142 4.72 5.22 -6.25
N LEU A 143 3.38 5.30 -6.20
CA LEU A 143 2.52 4.76 -7.25
C LEU A 143 2.70 5.51 -8.57
N ALA A 144 2.83 6.83 -8.52
CA ALA A 144 3.09 7.65 -9.69
C ALA A 144 4.39 7.25 -10.39
N ARG A 145 5.47 7.05 -9.63
CA ARG A 145 6.76 6.57 -10.18
C ARG A 145 6.68 5.15 -10.74
N MET A 146 6.03 4.23 -10.01
CA MET A 146 5.87 2.85 -10.47
C MET A 146 5.04 2.76 -11.75
N ALA A 147 4.03 3.62 -11.89
CA ALA A 147 3.17 3.69 -13.06
C ALA A 147 3.79 4.47 -14.23
N ASP A 148 4.84 5.26 -13.96
CA ASP A 148 5.39 6.27 -14.88
C ASP A 148 4.28 7.21 -15.38
N ARG A 149 3.45 7.73 -14.45
CA ARG A 149 2.28 8.57 -14.74
C ARG A 149 1.98 9.52 -13.60
N GLU A 150 1.40 10.65 -13.95
CA GLU A 150 0.74 11.53 -12.97
C GLU A 150 -0.48 10.82 -12.37
N LEU A 151 -0.60 10.83 -11.05
CA LEU A 151 -1.76 10.29 -10.36
C LEU A 151 -2.74 11.43 -10.06
N VAL A 152 -3.99 11.26 -10.46
CA VAL A 152 -5.05 12.25 -10.29
C VAL A 152 -6.25 11.62 -9.57
N PHE A 153 -6.71 12.24 -8.50
CA PHE A 153 -7.95 11.87 -7.82
C PHE A 153 -9.07 12.79 -8.29
N ARG A 154 -10.17 12.23 -8.77
CA ARG A 154 -11.34 12.97 -9.27
C ARG A 154 -12.56 12.63 -8.42
N LEU A 155 -13.13 13.61 -7.77
CA LEU A 155 -14.45 13.46 -7.15
C LEU A 155 -15.52 13.39 -8.22
N CYS A 156 -16.35 12.35 -8.13
CA CYS A 156 -17.57 12.21 -8.91
C CYS A 156 -18.76 12.64 -8.04
N SER A 157 -19.62 13.45 -8.62
CA SER A 157 -20.89 13.86 -8.03
C SER A 157 -21.91 12.72 -8.02
#